data_d4a1217026cc24e7f9b8cd2d17aaa1d2
#
_entry.id   d4a1217026cc24e7f9b8cd2d17aaa1d2
#
_cell.length_a   1.000
_cell.length_b   1.000
_cell.length_c   1.000
_cell.angle_alpha   90.00
_cell.angle_beta   90.00
_cell.angle_gamma   90.00
#
_symmetry.space_group_name_H-M   'P 1'
#
loop_
_entity.id
_entity.type
_entity.pdbx_description
1 polymer ?
#
loop_
_entity_poly.entity_id
_entity_poly.type
_entity_poly.pdbx_seq_one_letter_code
_entity_poly.pdbx_strand_id
1 'polypeptide(L)'
;LDAAVQLPAARNMDFEVSGSDYVEYDLGHPLLPSRGVIYRDQDPSSIPYEIDPKSIVDAWYPENLVELTSPYIIRDIRGATVYVYPFQYNAAQNKLRIYTSVEVRMVEDNSPAINALEAEPDKVLYEMDAIYKSVFINYGNNRDALSIDEVGDILVICTSRDQLAIDPYVTWKREKGYQVEIEIVPAGTNVGSLIQQEYDDNNDLLYVQLVGDWADIKSDVLRGYYPMDPQLGCVVGTDDFADICIGRMSASDPNHVTVQVNKVINYEKFPESAGTWYDISTGIASDEGPGDDGEYDYQHIDVIYGDKLNPFTYESHNAIYAPGASSSQVTTAVNTGTSIINYCGHGSATSWGTTGFNNSSVNNLTNADRMPSIFSVACNNGEFNKSGGDCFAEAWLKKENGGAVMFLGG
;
A
#
# COMPACT_ATOMS: atom_id res chain seq x y z
N LEU A 1 -19.56 -6.57 -0.36
CA LEU A 1 -18.61 -7.48 -1.00
C LEU A 1 -18.06 -6.81 -2.25
N ASP A 2 -16.78 -6.95 -2.49
CA ASP A 2 -16.13 -6.36 -3.66
C ASP A 2 -15.15 -7.35 -4.30
N ALA A 3 -14.90 -7.15 -5.59
CA ALA A 3 -13.93 -7.91 -6.35
C ALA A 3 -13.42 -7.06 -7.51
N ALA A 4 -12.10 -7.01 -7.69
CA ALA A 4 -11.50 -6.41 -8.87
C ALA A 4 -11.56 -7.38 -10.06
N VAL A 5 -11.94 -6.86 -11.21
CA VAL A 5 -12.04 -7.61 -12.46
C VAL A 5 -11.23 -6.93 -13.56
N GLN A 6 -10.53 -7.73 -14.35
CA GLN A 6 -9.90 -7.28 -15.58
C GLN A 6 -10.97 -6.96 -16.61
N LEU A 7 -10.83 -5.82 -17.28
CA LEU A 7 -11.66 -5.37 -18.41
C LEU A 7 -10.89 -5.50 -19.73
N PRO A 8 -11.58 -5.60 -20.89
CA PRO A 8 -10.93 -5.47 -22.19
C PRO A 8 -10.25 -4.10 -22.34
N ALA A 9 -9.11 -4.06 -23.03
CA ALA A 9 -8.29 -2.86 -23.20
C ALA A 9 -9.07 -1.64 -23.70
N ALA A 10 -9.83 -1.79 -24.78
CA ALA A 10 -10.44 -0.67 -25.52
C ALA A 10 -11.98 -0.70 -25.54
N ARG A 11 -12.63 -1.64 -24.84
CA ARG A 11 -14.11 -1.73 -24.82
C ARG A 11 -14.66 -1.34 -23.46
N ASN A 12 -15.74 -0.54 -23.47
CA ASN A 12 -16.45 -0.27 -22.25
C ASN A 12 -17.32 -1.45 -21.86
N MET A 13 -17.32 -1.77 -20.58
CA MET A 13 -18.08 -2.88 -20.02
C MET A 13 -18.98 -2.36 -18.90
N ASP A 14 -20.13 -2.97 -18.78
CA ASP A 14 -21.05 -2.80 -17.66
C ASP A 14 -21.39 -4.17 -17.06
N PHE A 15 -22.09 -4.19 -15.96
CA PHE A 15 -22.52 -5.42 -15.29
C PHE A 15 -24.02 -5.46 -15.17
N GLU A 16 -24.59 -6.62 -15.44
CA GLU A 16 -26.00 -6.90 -15.18
C GLU A 16 -26.16 -8.05 -14.18
N VAL A 17 -27.15 -7.96 -13.33
CA VAL A 17 -27.54 -9.07 -12.46
C VAL A 17 -28.36 -10.05 -13.31
N SER A 18 -27.78 -11.23 -13.58
CA SER A 18 -28.42 -12.29 -14.37
C SER A 18 -29.31 -13.21 -13.54
N GLY A 19 -29.11 -13.26 -12.23
CA GLY A 19 -29.92 -14.02 -11.28
C GLY A 19 -29.62 -13.64 -9.84
N SER A 20 -30.61 -13.79 -8.95
CA SER A 20 -30.41 -13.60 -7.51
C SER A 20 -31.44 -14.36 -6.69
N ASP A 21 -31.00 -14.90 -5.55
CA ASP A 21 -31.87 -15.46 -4.52
C ASP A 21 -31.74 -14.65 -3.24
N TYR A 22 -32.84 -14.44 -2.55
CA TYR A 22 -32.85 -13.70 -1.30
C TYR A 22 -33.92 -14.22 -0.31
N VAL A 23 -33.75 -13.86 0.95
CA VAL A 23 -34.74 -14.06 2.01
C VAL A 23 -35.15 -12.67 2.55
N GLU A 24 -36.45 -12.45 2.75
CA GLU A 24 -37.00 -11.23 3.36
C GLU A 24 -37.29 -11.46 4.85
N TYR A 25 -36.97 -10.47 5.65
CA TYR A 25 -37.26 -10.43 7.07
C TYR A 25 -38.06 -9.18 7.41
N ASP A 26 -39.18 -9.36 8.13
CA ASP A 26 -39.88 -8.25 8.79
C ASP A 26 -39.11 -7.91 10.07
N LEU A 27 -38.61 -6.68 10.16
CA LEU A 27 -37.87 -6.23 11.34
C LEU A 27 -38.82 -5.72 12.43
N GLY A 28 -38.54 -6.09 13.69
CA GLY A 28 -39.30 -5.61 14.84
C GLY A 28 -39.08 -4.13 15.14
N HIS A 29 -37.94 -3.58 14.67
CA HIS A 29 -37.54 -2.18 14.82
C HIS A 29 -36.85 -1.70 13.55
N PRO A 30 -36.91 -0.39 13.20
CA PRO A 30 -36.14 0.18 12.14
C PRO A 30 -34.63 -0.06 12.31
N LEU A 31 -33.90 -0.20 11.20
CA LEU A 31 -32.43 -0.19 11.24
C LEU A 31 -31.96 1.18 11.72
N LEU A 32 -30.96 1.17 12.57
CA LEU A 32 -30.33 2.39 13.03
C LEU A 32 -29.48 3.00 11.89
N PRO A 33 -29.62 4.30 11.60
CA PRO A 33 -28.81 4.96 10.59
C PRO A 33 -27.38 5.16 11.09
N SER A 34 -26.47 5.43 10.16
CA SER A 34 -25.15 5.94 10.52
C SER A 34 -25.29 7.26 11.29
N ARG A 35 -24.47 7.46 12.30
CA ARG A 35 -24.36 8.74 13.02
C ARG A 35 -23.41 9.74 12.34
N GLY A 36 -22.89 9.38 11.15
CA GLY A 36 -21.90 10.15 10.46
C GLY A 36 -20.50 9.98 11.05
N VAL A 37 -19.61 10.93 10.73
CA VAL A 37 -18.23 10.92 11.24
C VAL A 37 -18.27 11.31 12.74
N ILE A 38 -17.71 10.44 13.56
CA ILE A 38 -17.50 10.69 15.00
C ILE A 38 -16.01 10.97 15.18
N TYR A 39 -15.66 12.16 15.67
CA TYR A 39 -14.28 12.52 15.94
C TYR A 39 -13.79 11.88 17.24
N ARG A 40 -12.47 11.66 17.36
CA ARG A 40 -11.85 10.98 18.51
C ARG A 40 -12.04 11.69 19.85
N ASP A 41 -12.28 13.00 19.84
CA ASP A 41 -12.57 13.83 21.02
C ASP A 41 -14.07 13.85 21.40
N GLN A 42 -14.91 13.15 20.65
CA GLN A 42 -16.35 13.04 20.89
C GLN A 42 -16.67 11.71 21.59
N ASP A 43 -17.53 11.76 22.61
CA ASP A 43 -18.09 10.54 23.20
C ASP A 43 -19.18 9.97 22.27
N PRO A 44 -18.98 8.78 21.66
CA PRO A 44 -19.98 8.17 20.79
C PRO A 44 -21.34 7.97 21.45
N SER A 45 -21.39 7.78 22.76
CA SER A 45 -22.66 7.58 23.51
C SER A 45 -23.48 8.85 23.58
N SER A 46 -22.88 10.02 23.41
CA SER A 46 -23.54 11.32 23.43
C SER A 46 -24.23 11.69 22.12
N ILE A 47 -23.91 10.98 21.03
CA ILE A 47 -24.42 11.27 19.69
C ILE A 47 -25.63 10.37 19.40
N PRO A 48 -26.85 10.92 19.30
CA PRO A 48 -28.06 10.13 19.09
C PRO A 48 -28.12 9.57 17.67
N TYR A 49 -28.83 8.47 17.49
CA TYR A 49 -29.25 7.99 16.18
C TYR A 49 -30.48 8.79 15.74
N GLU A 50 -30.34 9.53 14.65
CA GLU A 50 -31.42 10.34 14.11
C GLU A 50 -31.87 9.80 12.74
N ILE A 51 -33.11 9.35 12.63
CA ILE A 51 -33.68 8.91 11.36
C ILE A 51 -34.25 10.16 10.65
N ASP A 52 -33.68 10.53 9.52
CA ASP A 52 -34.28 11.58 8.67
C ASP A 52 -35.64 11.07 8.12
N PRO A 53 -36.76 11.76 8.42
CA PRO A 53 -38.06 11.36 7.89
C PRO A 53 -38.10 11.24 6.36
N LYS A 54 -37.22 11.94 5.63
CA LYS A 54 -37.10 11.85 4.17
C LYS A 54 -36.51 10.52 3.69
N SER A 55 -35.81 9.79 4.57
CA SER A 55 -35.25 8.47 4.26
C SER A 55 -36.30 7.35 4.35
N ILE A 56 -37.48 7.64 4.95
CA ILE A 56 -38.56 6.66 5.07
C ILE A 56 -39.35 6.63 3.75
N VAL A 57 -38.80 5.94 2.78
CA VAL A 57 -39.41 5.78 1.45
C VAL A 57 -39.73 4.32 1.18
N ASP A 58 -40.76 4.06 0.37
CA ASP A 58 -41.11 2.71 -0.08
C ASP A 58 -40.26 2.33 -1.30
N ALA A 59 -38.98 2.14 -1.04
CA ALA A 59 -37.98 1.71 -2.01
C ALA A 59 -36.91 0.88 -1.30
N TRP A 60 -36.25 0.00 -2.04
CA TRP A 60 -35.12 -0.76 -1.56
C TRP A 60 -33.85 0.06 -1.63
N TYR A 61 -33.06 0.09 -0.54
CA TYR A 61 -31.76 0.77 -0.46
C TYR A 61 -30.66 -0.22 -0.08
N PRO A 62 -29.51 -0.22 -0.77
CA PRO A 62 -29.26 0.52 -2.01
C PRO A 62 -30.18 0.10 -3.16
N GLU A 63 -30.44 0.99 -4.12
CA GLU A 63 -31.30 0.70 -5.27
C GLU A 63 -30.68 -0.36 -6.17
N ASN A 64 -29.39 -0.21 -6.46
CA ASN A 64 -28.63 -1.16 -7.26
C ASN A 64 -28.04 -2.25 -6.35
N LEU A 65 -28.18 -3.50 -6.77
CA LEU A 65 -27.57 -4.65 -6.10
C LEU A 65 -26.08 -4.77 -6.43
N VAL A 66 -25.68 -4.25 -7.58
CA VAL A 66 -24.31 -4.25 -8.09
C VAL A 66 -23.96 -2.86 -8.58
N GLU A 67 -22.77 -2.40 -8.26
CA GLU A 67 -22.18 -1.16 -8.79
C GLU A 67 -20.76 -1.42 -9.26
N LEU A 68 -20.34 -0.66 -10.28
CA LEU A 68 -19.02 -0.71 -10.87
C LEU A 68 -18.28 0.61 -10.60
N THR A 69 -17.03 0.53 -10.18
CA THR A 69 -16.18 1.72 -10.13
C THR A 69 -15.87 2.24 -11.53
N SER A 70 -15.43 3.49 -11.62
CA SER A 70 -14.77 3.96 -12.85
C SER A 70 -13.59 3.03 -13.16
N PRO A 71 -13.41 2.65 -14.44
CA PRO A 71 -12.25 1.85 -14.85
C PRO A 71 -10.93 2.55 -14.52
N TYR A 72 -10.00 1.77 -14.02
CA TYR A 72 -8.62 2.18 -13.72
C TYR A 72 -7.62 1.31 -14.49
N ILE A 73 -6.36 1.73 -14.51
CA ILE A 73 -5.27 0.98 -15.12
C ILE A 73 -4.26 0.63 -14.03
N ILE A 74 -3.78 -0.60 -14.05
CA ILE A 74 -2.57 -1.01 -13.35
C ILE A 74 -1.61 -1.43 -14.46
N ARG A 75 -0.75 -0.54 -14.87
CA ARG A 75 0.26 -0.66 -15.92
C ARG A 75 -0.30 -1.18 -17.26
N ASP A 76 -0.44 -2.49 -17.42
CA ASP A 76 -0.81 -3.14 -18.68
C ASP A 76 -2.27 -3.60 -18.68
N ILE A 77 -2.93 -3.57 -17.54
CA ILE A 77 -4.26 -4.14 -17.34
C ILE A 77 -5.24 -3.06 -16.94
N ARG A 78 -6.29 -2.95 -17.73
CA ARG A 78 -7.47 -2.15 -17.40
C ARG A 78 -8.38 -2.95 -16.49
N GLY A 79 -8.80 -2.37 -15.39
CA GLY A 79 -9.65 -3.02 -14.40
C GLY A 79 -10.79 -2.14 -13.90
N ALA A 80 -11.69 -2.76 -13.16
CA ALA A 80 -12.69 -2.09 -12.34
C ALA A 80 -13.03 -2.95 -11.13
N THR A 81 -13.56 -2.33 -10.08
CA THR A 81 -14.04 -3.04 -8.90
C THR A 81 -15.56 -3.15 -8.95
N VAL A 82 -16.06 -4.36 -8.79
CA VAL A 82 -17.47 -4.68 -8.71
C VAL A 82 -17.86 -4.72 -7.24
N TYR A 83 -18.77 -3.83 -6.83
CA TYR A 83 -19.40 -3.87 -5.52
C TYR A 83 -20.71 -4.63 -5.58
N VAL A 84 -20.89 -5.60 -4.68
CA VAL A 84 -22.15 -6.32 -4.51
C VAL A 84 -22.71 -6.02 -3.13
N TYR A 85 -23.93 -5.51 -3.07
CA TYR A 85 -24.64 -5.17 -1.84
C TYR A 85 -25.56 -6.33 -1.43
N PRO A 86 -25.12 -7.23 -0.53
CA PRO A 86 -25.89 -8.43 -0.18
C PRO A 86 -27.09 -8.13 0.70
N PHE A 87 -27.29 -6.86 1.09
CA PHE A 87 -28.40 -6.41 1.92
C PHE A 87 -29.13 -5.25 1.27
N GLN A 88 -30.47 -5.32 1.24
CA GLN A 88 -31.31 -4.17 0.89
C GLN A 88 -32.35 -3.95 1.98
N TYR A 89 -32.57 -2.70 2.34
CA TYR A 89 -33.54 -2.31 3.34
C TYR A 89 -34.64 -1.44 2.77
N ASN A 90 -35.91 -1.75 3.07
CA ASN A 90 -37.05 -0.88 2.76
C ASN A 90 -37.54 -0.22 4.05
N ALA A 91 -37.28 1.07 4.22
CA ALA A 91 -37.56 1.80 5.43
C ALA A 91 -39.07 1.99 5.70
N ALA A 92 -39.90 2.17 4.65
CA ALA A 92 -41.34 2.32 4.83
C ALA A 92 -42.04 1.01 5.21
N GLN A 93 -41.54 -0.12 4.70
CA GLN A 93 -42.07 -1.45 5.03
C GLN A 93 -41.38 -2.07 6.24
N ASN A 94 -40.27 -1.49 6.71
CA ASN A 94 -39.39 -2.04 7.75
C ASN A 94 -38.96 -3.48 7.46
N LYS A 95 -38.53 -3.72 6.21
CA LYS A 95 -38.11 -5.04 5.72
C LYS A 95 -36.65 -5.03 5.31
N LEU A 96 -35.97 -6.13 5.60
CA LEU A 96 -34.60 -6.40 5.17
C LEU A 96 -34.57 -7.57 4.21
N ARG A 97 -33.95 -7.39 3.04
CA ARG A 97 -33.54 -8.47 2.14
C ARG A 97 -32.10 -8.85 2.40
N ILE A 98 -31.87 -10.16 2.52
CA ILE A 98 -30.54 -10.75 2.58
C ILE A 98 -30.39 -11.64 1.35
N TYR A 99 -29.49 -11.24 0.45
CA TYR A 99 -29.20 -12.02 -0.75
C TYR A 99 -28.27 -13.18 -0.39
N THR A 100 -28.68 -14.39 -0.74
CA THR A 100 -27.90 -15.63 -0.55
C THR A 100 -27.12 -16.03 -1.78
N SER A 101 -27.52 -15.50 -2.94
CA SER A 101 -26.84 -15.68 -4.22
C SER A 101 -27.08 -14.45 -5.09
N VAL A 102 -26.03 -14.00 -5.75
CA VAL A 102 -26.10 -12.95 -6.80
C VAL A 102 -25.21 -13.39 -7.96
N GLU A 103 -25.82 -13.57 -9.11
CA GLU A 103 -25.10 -13.85 -10.35
C GLU A 103 -24.91 -12.57 -11.15
N VAL A 104 -23.67 -12.21 -11.39
CA VAL A 104 -23.28 -11.00 -12.10
C VAL A 104 -22.63 -11.38 -13.42
N ARG A 105 -23.10 -10.78 -14.50
CA ARG A 105 -22.55 -10.99 -15.83
C ARG A 105 -22.00 -9.69 -16.40
N MET A 106 -20.77 -9.73 -16.88
CA MET A 106 -20.16 -8.62 -17.60
C MET A 106 -20.75 -8.54 -19.01
N VAL A 107 -21.19 -7.34 -19.40
CA VAL A 107 -21.82 -7.06 -20.71
C VAL A 107 -21.11 -5.90 -21.38
N GLU A 108 -21.00 -5.95 -22.71
CA GLU A 108 -20.39 -4.84 -23.45
C GLU A 108 -21.36 -3.66 -23.49
N ASP A 109 -20.88 -2.49 -23.09
CA ASP A 109 -21.54 -1.21 -23.26
C ASP A 109 -20.90 -0.47 -24.45
N ASN A 110 -21.73 0.01 -25.38
CA ASN A 110 -21.27 0.70 -26.58
C ASN A 110 -20.85 2.17 -26.35
N SER A 111 -20.79 2.63 -25.11
CA SER A 111 -20.25 3.95 -24.77
C SER A 111 -18.72 3.99 -24.96
N PRO A 112 -18.13 5.19 -25.13
CA PRO A 112 -16.68 5.32 -25.18
C PRO A 112 -16.01 4.77 -23.92
N ALA A 113 -14.96 3.98 -24.08
CA ALA A 113 -14.23 3.42 -22.95
C ALA A 113 -13.49 4.53 -22.17
N ILE A 114 -13.62 4.48 -20.85
CA ILE A 114 -12.85 5.33 -19.91
C ILE A 114 -11.53 4.63 -19.61
N ASN A 115 -10.42 5.37 -19.55
CA ASN A 115 -9.08 4.82 -19.35
C ASN A 115 -8.82 3.64 -20.30
N ALA A 116 -9.04 3.86 -21.62
CA ALA A 116 -8.81 2.84 -22.62
C ALA A 116 -7.30 2.67 -22.88
N LEU A 117 -6.84 1.43 -22.92
CA LEU A 117 -5.53 1.08 -23.48
C LEU A 117 -5.66 0.90 -24.99
N GLU A 118 -4.58 1.16 -25.73
CA GLU A 118 -4.58 1.04 -27.21
C GLU A 118 -4.76 -0.41 -27.66
N ALA A 119 -4.20 -1.35 -26.91
CA ALA A 119 -4.27 -2.79 -27.20
C ALA A 119 -4.14 -3.61 -25.91
N GLU A 120 -4.47 -4.90 -25.98
CA GLU A 120 -4.06 -5.86 -24.96
C GLU A 120 -2.53 -6.02 -24.98
N PRO A 121 -1.88 -6.21 -23.83
CA PRO A 121 -0.43 -6.35 -23.79
C PRO A 121 0.03 -7.64 -24.48
N ASP A 122 1.10 -7.55 -25.25
CA ASP A 122 1.73 -8.70 -25.89
C ASP A 122 2.56 -9.53 -24.88
N LYS A 123 3.12 -8.86 -23.88
CA LYS A 123 3.89 -9.46 -22.78
C LYS A 123 3.52 -8.82 -21.44
N VAL A 124 3.77 -9.54 -20.36
CA VAL A 124 3.64 -9.07 -19.00
C VAL A 124 4.94 -9.37 -18.26
N LEU A 125 5.45 -8.42 -17.50
CA LEU A 125 6.63 -8.62 -16.66
C LEU A 125 6.35 -9.63 -15.57
N TYR A 126 7.35 -10.43 -15.20
CA TYR A 126 7.24 -11.51 -14.21
C TYR A 126 6.63 -11.03 -12.88
N GLU A 127 7.08 -9.88 -12.39
CA GLU A 127 6.61 -9.31 -11.14
C GLU A 127 5.15 -8.85 -11.22
N MET A 128 4.75 -8.29 -12.37
CA MET A 128 3.39 -7.81 -12.60
C MET A 128 2.38 -8.96 -12.75
N ASP A 129 2.78 -10.09 -13.32
CA ASP A 129 1.94 -11.28 -13.40
C ASP A 129 1.46 -11.76 -12.02
N ALA A 130 2.34 -11.74 -11.02
CA ALA A 130 1.99 -12.09 -9.64
C ALA A 130 1.00 -11.08 -9.02
N ILE A 131 1.18 -9.78 -9.29
CA ILE A 131 0.28 -8.72 -8.84
C ILE A 131 -1.10 -8.91 -9.49
N TYR A 132 -1.17 -9.08 -10.81
CA TYR A 132 -2.45 -9.25 -11.50
C TYR A 132 -3.23 -10.47 -11.05
N LYS A 133 -2.55 -11.59 -10.79
CA LYS A 133 -3.16 -12.80 -10.22
C LYS A 133 -3.73 -12.58 -8.81
N SER A 134 -3.14 -11.69 -8.05
CA SER A 134 -3.63 -11.36 -6.69
C SER A 134 -4.77 -10.34 -6.70
N VAL A 135 -4.81 -9.45 -7.70
CA VAL A 135 -5.77 -8.36 -7.78
C VAL A 135 -7.03 -8.78 -8.54
N PHE A 136 -6.91 -9.32 -9.75
CA PHE A 136 -8.05 -9.57 -10.63
C PHE A 136 -8.52 -11.01 -10.58
N ILE A 137 -9.78 -11.24 -10.15
CA ILE A 137 -10.35 -12.59 -10.01
C ILE A 137 -10.50 -13.35 -11.34
N ASN A 138 -10.51 -12.64 -12.47
CA ASN A 138 -10.65 -13.21 -13.82
C ASN A 138 -9.36 -13.16 -14.64
N TYR A 139 -8.24 -12.76 -14.05
CA TYR A 139 -6.96 -12.71 -14.74
C TYR A 139 -6.51 -14.11 -15.17
N GLY A 140 -6.06 -14.25 -16.39
CA GLY A 140 -5.55 -15.50 -16.94
C GLY A 140 -6.60 -16.49 -17.49
N ASN A 141 -7.91 -16.23 -17.28
CA ASN A 141 -8.96 -17.16 -17.70
C ASN A 141 -9.13 -17.28 -19.24
N ASN A 142 -8.68 -16.29 -20.02
CA ASN A 142 -8.87 -16.21 -21.48
C ASN A 142 -7.60 -15.78 -22.23
N ARG A 143 -6.42 -16.02 -21.69
CA ARG A 143 -5.17 -15.57 -22.32
C ARG A 143 -4.44 -16.71 -23.00
N ASP A 144 -4.15 -16.53 -24.29
CA ASP A 144 -3.01 -17.21 -24.95
C ASP A 144 -1.74 -16.82 -24.20
N ALA A 145 -0.82 -17.76 -24.03
CA ALA A 145 0.35 -17.61 -23.17
C ALA A 145 1.16 -16.34 -23.52
N LEU A 146 1.08 -15.32 -22.66
CA LEU A 146 1.98 -14.17 -22.67
C LEU A 146 3.35 -14.63 -22.14
N SER A 147 4.42 -14.21 -22.78
CA SER A 147 5.76 -14.41 -22.22
C SER A 147 5.90 -13.55 -20.95
N ILE A 148 6.22 -14.20 -19.85
CA ILE A 148 6.36 -13.57 -18.51
C ILE A 148 7.78 -13.73 -17.96
N ASP A 149 8.74 -14.05 -18.80
CA ASP A 149 10.10 -14.43 -18.39
C ASP A 149 11.01 -13.23 -18.12
N GLU A 150 10.61 -12.03 -18.50
CA GLU A 150 11.40 -10.82 -18.33
C GLU A 150 11.11 -10.13 -16.99
N VAL A 151 12.17 -9.73 -16.32
CA VAL A 151 12.13 -8.87 -15.11
C VAL A 151 12.10 -7.41 -15.53
N GLY A 152 11.45 -6.56 -14.71
CA GLY A 152 11.39 -5.12 -15.01
C GLY A 152 12.72 -4.41 -14.85
N ASP A 153 12.91 -3.34 -15.62
CA ASP A 153 14.11 -2.51 -15.59
C ASP A 153 14.10 -1.53 -14.41
N ILE A 154 15.28 -1.06 -14.05
CA ILE A 154 15.49 -0.12 -12.92
C ILE A 154 16.06 1.20 -13.45
N LEU A 155 15.40 2.31 -13.12
CA LEU A 155 15.92 3.65 -13.28
C LEU A 155 16.39 4.19 -11.93
N VAL A 156 17.65 4.60 -11.84
CA VAL A 156 18.22 5.27 -10.67
C VAL A 156 18.34 6.75 -10.96
N ILE A 157 17.70 7.61 -10.16
CA ILE A 157 17.81 9.06 -10.32
C ILE A 157 18.55 9.64 -9.12
N CYS A 158 19.66 10.32 -9.37
CA CYS A 158 20.49 10.92 -8.32
C CYS A 158 21.08 12.26 -8.76
N THR A 159 21.65 12.98 -7.80
CA THR A 159 22.51 14.13 -8.11
C THR A 159 23.95 13.65 -8.30
N SER A 160 24.80 14.48 -8.95
CA SER A 160 26.23 14.19 -9.10
C SER A 160 26.97 14.01 -7.75
N ARG A 161 26.42 14.52 -6.64
CA ARG A 161 26.93 14.34 -5.27
C ARG A 161 26.91 12.87 -4.87
N ASP A 162 25.85 12.16 -5.20
CA ASP A 162 25.55 10.82 -4.69
C ASP A 162 25.94 9.69 -5.65
N GLN A 163 26.34 10.04 -6.88
CA GLN A 163 26.63 9.08 -7.96
C GLN A 163 27.62 7.98 -7.55
N LEU A 164 28.75 8.34 -6.95
CA LEU A 164 29.75 7.35 -6.53
C LEU A 164 29.25 6.45 -5.38
N ALA A 165 28.40 6.98 -4.52
CA ALA A 165 27.86 6.22 -3.39
C ALA A 165 26.80 5.19 -3.81
N ILE A 166 26.07 5.43 -4.91
CA ILE A 166 25.05 4.51 -5.43
C ILE A 166 25.63 3.44 -6.37
N ASP A 167 26.81 3.61 -6.96
CA ASP A 167 27.43 2.67 -7.90
C ASP A 167 27.44 1.20 -7.42
N PRO A 168 27.74 0.86 -6.15
CA PRO A 168 27.71 -0.53 -5.70
C PRO A 168 26.30 -1.15 -5.77
N TYR A 169 25.24 -0.38 -5.51
CA TYR A 169 23.85 -0.82 -5.69
C TYR A 169 23.55 -1.14 -7.16
N VAL A 170 23.90 -0.23 -8.06
CA VAL A 170 23.75 -0.42 -9.51
C VAL A 170 24.47 -1.67 -9.98
N THR A 171 25.72 -1.83 -9.56
CA THR A 171 26.53 -3.03 -9.88
C THR A 171 25.83 -4.30 -9.37
N TRP A 172 25.36 -4.30 -8.14
CA TRP A 172 24.68 -5.45 -7.55
C TRP A 172 23.36 -5.79 -8.29
N LYS A 173 22.56 -4.79 -8.65
CA LYS A 173 21.32 -5.02 -9.40
C LYS A 173 21.60 -5.57 -10.81
N ARG A 174 22.65 -5.09 -11.47
CA ARG A 174 23.11 -5.66 -12.75
C ARG A 174 23.63 -7.11 -12.59
N GLU A 175 24.36 -7.42 -11.52
CA GLU A 175 24.77 -8.79 -11.20
C GLU A 175 23.56 -9.74 -10.99
N LYS A 176 22.43 -9.21 -10.51
CA LYS A 176 21.15 -9.94 -10.37
C LYS A 176 20.40 -10.12 -11.69
N GLY A 177 20.83 -9.47 -12.77
CA GLY A 177 20.22 -9.60 -14.09
C GLY A 177 19.30 -8.43 -14.51
N TYR A 178 19.12 -7.41 -13.66
CA TYR A 178 18.34 -6.23 -14.02
C TYR A 178 19.11 -5.35 -15.01
N GLN A 179 18.42 -4.78 -16.00
CA GLN A 179 18.91 -3.60 -16.70
C GLN A 179 18.78 -2.40 -15.76
N VAL A 180 19.84 -1.61 -15.65
CA VAL A 180 19.83 -0.45 -14.73
C VAL A 180 20.39 0.76 -15.46
N GLU A 181 19.58 1.79 -15.57
CA GLU A 181 19.97 3.11 -16.06
C GLU A 181 20.17 4.09 -14.90
N ILE A 182 21.02 5.10 -15.12
CA ILE A 182 21.31 6.13 -14.12
C ILE A 182 21.13 7.49 -14.77
N GLU A 183 20.18 8.26 -14.23
CA GLU A 183 19.95 9.64 -14.60
C GLU A 183 20.52 10.59 -13.53
N ILE A 184 21.41 11.48 -13.95
CA ILE A 184 22.04 12.48 -13.09
C ILE A 184 21.37 13.81 -13.32
N VAL A 185 20.66 14.30 -12.30
CA VAL A 185 19.90 15.55 -12.37
C VAL A 185 20.51 16.63 -11.46
N PRO A 186 20.31 17.92 -11.77
CA PRO A 186 20.62 18.99 -10.84
C PRO A 186 19.81 18.89 -9.55
N ALA A 187 20.38 19.25 -8.41
CA ALA A 187 19.66 19.30 -7.16
C ALA A 187 18.43 20.22 -7.26
N GLY A 188 17.32 19.79 -6.71
CA GLY A 188 16.02 20.48 -6.74
C GLY A 188 15.18 20.20 -7.99
N THR A 189 15.58 19.25 -8.82
CA THR A 189 14.79 18.83 -10.00
C THR A 189 13.54 18.08 -9.56
N ASN A 190 12.38 18.48 -10.11
CA ASN A 190 11.16 17.66 -10.06
C ASN A 190 11.27 16.60 -11.17
N VAL A 191 11.18 15.35 -10.80
CA VAL A 191 11.49 14.22 -11.68
C VAL A 191 10.27 13.57 -12.35
N GLY A 192 9.05 14.08 -12.11
CA GLY A 192 7.85 13.48 -12.68
C GLY A 192 7.87 13.38 -14.21
N SER A 193 8.20 14.48 -14.91
CA SER A 193 8.28 14.47 -16.37
C SER A 193 9.43 13.61 -16.91
N LEU A 194 10.52 13.48 -16.16
CA LEU A 194 11.64 12.60 -16.55
C LEU A 194 11.20 11.13 -16.47
N ILE A 195 10.56 10.74 -15.36
CA ILE A 195 10.08 9.36 -15.18
C ILE A 195 9.04 9.01 -16.25
N GLN A 196 8.12 9.93 -16.56
CA GLN A 196 7.16 9.72 -17.65
C GLN A 196 7.85 9.48 -18.99
N GLN A 197 8.84 10.31 -19.33
CA GLN A 197 9.57 10.16 -20.57
C GLN A 197 10.34 8.83 -20.64
N GLU A 198 11.03 8.45 -19.56
CA GLU A 198 11.75 7.18 -19.48
C GLU A 198 10.82 5.97 -19.63
N TYR A 199 9.62 6.04 -19.05
CA TYR A 199 8.60 5.01 -19.23
C TYR A 199 8.07 4.95 -20.67
N ASP A 200 7.83 6.10 -21.29
CA ASP A 200 7.35 6.18 -22.69
C ASP A 200 8.41 5.65 -23.69
N ASP A 201 9.69 5.84 -23.37
CA ASP A 201 10.81 5.37 -24.18
C ASP A 201 11.16 3.89 -23.90
N ASN A 202 10.86 3.39 -22.70
CA ASN A 202 11.14 2.02 -22.25
C ASN A 202 9.99 1.43 -21.42
N ASN A 203 9.09 0.71 -22.06
CA ASN A 203 7.95 0.06 -21.41
C ASN A 203 8.32 -1.09 -20.45
N ASP A 204 9.60 -1.49 -20.38
CA ASP A 204 10.07 -2.48 -19.39
C ASP A 204 10.50 -1.82 -18.07
N LEU A 205 10.55 -0.48 -18.00
CA LEU A 205 10.78 0.25 -16.76
C LEU A 205 9.72 -0.12 -15.72
N LEU A 206 10.13 -0.72 -14.60
CA LEU A 206 9.24 -1.10 -13.50
C LEU A 206 9.65 -0.46 -12.17
N TYR A 207 10.93 -0.21 -11.97
CA TYR A 207 11.43 0.29 -10.70
C TYR A 207 12.14 1.62 -10.87
N VAL A 208 11.79 2.60 -10.05
CA VAL A 208 12.51 3.87 -9.96
C VAL A 208 13.08 4.04 -8.56
N GLN A 209 14.40 4.14 -8.47
CA GLN A 209 15.12 4.40 -7.24
C GLN A 209 15.55 5.86 -7.19
N LEU A 210 14.86 6.66 -6.41
CA LEU A 210 15.24 8.04 -6.11
C LEU A 210 16.35 8.03 -5.05
N VAL A 211 17.43 8.81 -5.27
CA VAL A 211 18.57 8.88 -4.36
C VAL A 211 18.84 10.33 -3.99
N GLY A 212 18.55 10.67 -2.76
CA GLY A 212 18.64 12.02 -2.23
C GLY A 212 17.44 12.42 -1.40
N ASP A 213 17.58 13.48 -0.63
CA ASP A 213 16.51 14.16 0.10
C ASP A 213 15.50 14.79 -0.88
N TRP A 214 14.30 15.14 -0.40
CA TRP A 214 13.34 15.86 -1.24
C TRP A 214 13.85 17.20 -1.78
N ALA A 215 14.77 17.85 -1.06
CA ALA A 215 15.43 19.05 -1.53
C ALA A 215 16.30 18.82 -2.77
N ASP A 216 16.82 17.60 -2.95
CA ASP A 216 17.68 17.21 -4.07
C ASP A 216 16.86 16.65 -5.23
N ILE A 217 15.98 15.70 -4.96
CA ILE A 217 15.13 15.01 -5.93
C ILE A 217 13.67 15.22 -5.54
N LYS A 218 12.95 16.06 -6.27
CA LYS A 218 11.58 16.46 -5.93
C LYS A 218 10.54 15.62 -6.63
N SER A 219 9.48 15.30 -5.89
CA SER A 219 8.16 14.94 -6.39
C SER A 219 7.20 16.13 -6.26
N ASP A 220 6.02 16.04 -6.86
CA ASP A 220 4.95 16.99 -6.64
C ASP A 220 4.49 16.96 -5.18
N VAL A 221 3.78 17.99 -4.78
CA VAL A 221 3.30 18.14 -3.40
C VAL A 221 1.79 18.24 -3.34
N LEU A 222 1.16 17.43 -2.51
CA LEU A 222 -0.26 17.55 -2.20
C LEU A 222 -0.48 18.72 -1.24
N ARG A 223 -1.50 19.54 -1.50
CA ARG A 223 -1.87 20.71 -0.71
C ARG A 223 -0.71 21.70 -0.48
N GLY A 224 0.29 21.69 -1.38
CA GLY A 224 1.44 22.58 -1.30
C GLY A 224 2.49 22.23 -0.25
N TYR A 225 2.38 21.07 0.40
CA TYR A 225 3.30 20.69 1.48
C TYR A 225 3.74 19.21 1.46
N TYR A 226 2.85 18.26 1.22
CA TYR A 226 3.16 16.84 1.36
C TYR A 226 3.74 16.27 0.07
N PRO A 227 5.01 15.78 0.03
CA PRO A 227 5.57 15.12 -1.14
C PRO A 227 4.78 13.89 -1.53
N MET A 228 4.63 13.69 -2.83
CA MET A 228 3.83 12.61 -3.41
C MET A 228 4.72 11.67 -4.23
N ASP A 229 5.70 11.02 -3.59
CA ASP A 229 6.53 10.05 -4.29
C ASP A 229 5.70 8.92 -4.95
N PRO A 230 4.66 8.35 -4.31
CA PRO A 230 3.84 7.33 -4.95
C PRO A 230 3.18 7.80 -6.26
N GLN A 231 2.82 9.08 -6.37
CA GLN A 231 2.22 9.65 -7.59
C GLN A 231 3.17 9.62 -8.80
N LEU A 232 4.48 9.59 -8.59
CA LEU A 232 5.47 9.42 -9.65
C LEU A 232 5.35 8.05 -10.34
N GLY A 233 4.70 7.10 -9.71
CA GLY A 233 4.44 5.77 -10.25
C GLY A 233 3.19 5.67 -11.12
N CYS A 234 2.33 6.69 -11.16
CA CYS A 234 1.12 6.73 -11.98
C CYS A 234 1.47 7.32 -13.35
N VAL A 235 1.90 6.47 -14.28
CA VAL A 235 2.42 6.89 -15.61
C VAL A 235 1.51 6.47 -16.76
N VAL A 236 0.47 5.67 -16.50
CA VAL A 236 -0.49 5.22 -17.51
C VAL A 236 -1.91 5.61 -17.08
N GLY A 237 -2.71 6.11 -18.02
CA GLY A 237 -4.09 6.51 -17.73
C GLY A 237 -4.20 7.85 -17.02
N THR A 238 -5.29 8.02 -16.26
CA THR A 238 -5.60 9.26 -15.53
C THR A 238 -6.12 8.98 -14.12
N ASP A 239 -5.80 7.85 -13.59
CA ASP A 239 -6.18 7.42 -12.24
C ASP A 239 -4.98 7.50 -11.27
N ASP A 240 -5.20 7.10 -10.02
CA ASP A 240 -4.20 7.17 -8.95
C ASP A 240 -3.61 5.78 -8.63
N PHE A 241 -3.73 4.80 -9.52
CA PHE A 241 -3.10 3.49 -9.37
C PHE A 241 -1.68 3.53 -9.92
N ALA A 242 -0.74 3.02 -9.13
CA ALA A 242 0.66 2.99 -9.55
C ALA A 242 0.91 1.89 -10.60
N ASP A 243 1.60 2.26 -11.67
CA ASP A 243 2.00 1.40 -12.79
C ASP A 243 3.42 0.90 -12.63
N ILE A 244 4.25 1.66 -11.92
CA ILE A 244 5.65 1.36 -11.60
C ILE A 244 5.93 1.60 -10.12
N CYS A 245 6.97 0.95 -9.61
CA CYS A 245 7.36 1.00 -8.20
C CYS A 245 8.34 2.12 -7.94
N ILE A 246 8.02 3.03 -7.03
CA ILE A 246 8.90 4.13 -6.63
C ILE A 246 9.47 3.84 -5.24
N GLY A 247 10.79 3.90 -5.12
CA GLY A 247 11.49 3.83 -3.84
C GLY A 247 12.44 5.01 -3.65
N ARG A 248 12.66 5.46 -2.42
CA ARG A 248 13.58 6.53 -2.09
C ARG A 248 14.65 6.09 -1.08
N MET A 249 15.91 6.29 -1.43
CA MET A 249 17.02 6.35 -0.48
C MET A 249 17.20 7.82 -0.09
N SER A 250 16.47 8.28 0.93
CA SER A 250 16.58 9.67 1.41
C SER A 250 17.98 9.90 1.98
N ALA A 251 18.66 10.93 1.51
CA ALA A 251 20.04 11.21 1.87
C ALA A 251 20.38 12.69 1.74
N SER A 252 20.89 13.30 2.79
CA SER A 252 21.43 14.66 2.78
C SER A 252 22.94 14.70 2.48
N ASP A 253 23.61 13.54 2.49
CA ASP A 253 25.02 13.39 2.10
C ASP A 253 25.30 11.98 1.58
N PRO A 254 26.46 11.73 0.90
CA PRO A 254 26.80 10.43 0.31
C PRO A 254 27.00 9.29 1.34
N ASN A 255 27.27 9.58 2.61
CA ASN A 255 27.40 8.52 3.63
C ASN A 255 26.04 7.90 3.92
N HIS A 256 24.96 8.68 3.93
CA HIS A 256 23.60 8.16 4.07
C HIS A 256 23.23 7.20 2.93
N VAL A 257 23.65 7.52 1.69
CA VAL A 257 23.48 6.62 0.54
C VAL A 257 24.28 5.33 0.76
N THR A 258 25.58 5.45 1.12
CA THR A 258 26.46 4.31 1.36
C THR A 258 25.90 3.37 2.42
N VAL A 259 25.35 3.91 3.52
CA VAL A 259 24.72 3.09 4.59
C VAL A 259 23.55 2.30 4.04
N GLN A 260 22.63 2.94 3.31
CA GLN A 260 21.45 2.28 2.75
C GLN A 260 21.79 1.25 1.67
N VAL A 261 22.75 1.58 0.80
CA VAL A 261 23.29 0.65 -0.22
C VAL A 261 23.88 -0.60 0.43
N ASN A 262 24.70 -0.43 1.46
CA ASN A 262 25.30 -1.56 2.17
C ASN A 262 24.23 -2.44 2.85
N LYS A 263 23.18 -1.86 3.41
CA LYS A 263 22.05 -2.62 3.97
C LYS A 263 21.38 -3.49 2.91
N VAL A 264 21.04 -2.91 1.75
CA VAL A 264 20.41 -3.65 0.66
C VAL A 264 21.31 -4.79 0.17
N ILE A 265 22.61 -4.50 -0.05
CA ILE A 265 23.55 -5.51 -0.53
C ILE A 265 23.72 -6.61 0.52
N ASN A 266 23.91 -6.29 1.79
CA ASN A 266 24.04 -7.29 2.86
C ASN A 266 22.78 -8.15 2.97
N TYR A 267 21.62 -7.54 2.95
CA TYR A 267 20.33 -8.24 3.03
C TYR A 267 20.10 -9.19 1.87
N GLU A 268 20.36 -8.75 0.63
CA GLU A 268 20.07 -9.53 -0.57
C GLU A 268 21.19 -10.52 -0.95
N LYS A 269 22.47 -10.15 -0.76
CA LYS A 269 23.63 -10.92 -1.23
C LYS A 269 24.20 -11.84 -0.17
N PHE A 270 24.08 -11.46 1.10
CA PHE A 270 24.71 -12.16 2.22
C PHE A 270 23.70 -12.49 3.34
N PRO A 271 22.55 -13.11 3.02
CA PRO A 271 21.59 -13.48 4.06
C PRO A 271 22.21 -14.45 5.06
N GLU A 272 21.89 -14.28 6.33
CA GLU A 272 22.31 -15.18 7.40
C GLU A 272 21.65 -16.56 7.21
N SER A 273 22.38 -17.55 6.71
CA SER A 273 21.83 -18.85 6.30
C SER A 273 21.22 -19.69 7.44
N ALA A 274 21.57 -19.38 8.68
CA ALA A 274 21.05 -20.02 9.89
C ALA A 274 20.23 -19.04 10.75
N GLY A 275 19.84 -17.91 10.18
CA GLY A 275 19.08 -16.88 10.90
C GLY A 275 17.67 -17.36 11.23
N THR A 276 17.33 -17.36 12.51
CA THR A 276 15.99 -17.73 13.00
C THR A 276 15.06 -16.53 13.12
N TRP A 277 15.50 -15.36 12.69
CA TRP A 277 14.74 -14.13 12.78
C TRP A 277 13.86 -13.85 11.55
N TYR A 278 14.06 -14.60 10.46
CA TYR A 278 13.31 -14.43 9.22
C TYR A 278 11.84 -14.81 9.34
N ASP A 279 11.53 -15.77 10.22
CA ASP A 279 10.18 -16.26 10.49
C ASP A 279 9.50 -15.58 11.70
N ILE A 280 10.14 -14.52 12.24
CA ILE A 280 9.62 -13.74 13.35
C ILE A 280 8.99 -12.44 12.83
N SER A 281 7.72 -12.22 13.17
CA SER A 281 7.01 -10.96 12.96
C SER A 281 6.87 -10.18 14.27
N THR A 282 6.70 -8.86 14.16
CA THR A 282 6.39 -7.99 15.28
C THR A 282 5.17 -7.13 14.92
N GLY A 283 4.12 -7.24 15.72
CA GLY A 283 2.95 -6.39 15.68
C GLY A 283 3.00 -5.35 16.78
N ILE A 284 2.80 -4.09 16.44
CA ILE A 284 2.75 -2.98 17.39
C ILE A 284 1.44 -2.23 17.16
N ALA A 285 0.57 -2.14 18.18
CA ALA A 285 -0.74 -1.54 17.97
C ALA A 285 -1.24 -0.78 19.19
N SER A 286 -2.03 0.25 18.91
CA SER A 286 -2.83 0.93 19.93
C SER A 286 -4.05 0.10 20.33
N ASP A 287 -4.71 0.51 21.41
CA ASP A 287 -5.98 -0.05 21.87
C ASP A 287 -7.17 0.83 21.44
N GLU A 288 -6.99 1.63 20.41
CA GLU A 288 -8.06 2.44 19.85
C GLU A 288 -8.97 1.62 18.94
N GLY A 289 -10.20 2.05 18.87
CA GLY A 289 -11.28 1.39 18.14
C GLY A 289 -12.51 1.16 19.04
N PRO A 290 -13.49 0.33 18.61
CA PRO A 290 -13.53 -0.29 17.29
C PRO A 290 -13.75 0.72 16.15
N GLY A 291 -13.10 0.49 15.01
CA GLY A 291 -13.34 1.22 13.77
C GLY A 291 -14.64 0.80 13.06
N ASP A 292 -14.76 1.15 11.78
CA ASP A 292 -15.95 0.82 10.97
C ASP A 292 -16.14 -0.68 10.75
N ASP A 293 -15.06 -1.45 10.80
CA ASP A 293 -15.02 -2.93 10.71
C ASP A 293 -15.31 -3.64 12.04
N GLY A 294 -15.43 -2.89 13.14
CA GLY A 294 -15.65 -3.43 14.48
C GLY A 294 -14.37 -3.94 15.16
N GLU A 295 -13.21 -3.72 14.58
CA GLU A 295 -11.91 -4.14 15.12
C GLU A 295 -11.19 -3.00 15.86
N TYR A 296 -10.45 -3.35 16.91
CA TYR A 296 -9.44 -2.49 17.52
C TYR A 296 -8.14 -2.61 16.75
N ASP A 297 -7.27 -1.59 16.79
CA ASP A 297 -5.99 -1.59 16.09
C ASP A 297 -5.18 -2.89 16.32
N TYR A 298 -5.13 -3.37 17.57
CA TYR A 298 -4.42 -4.61 17.90
C TYR A 298 -5.10 -5.86 17.32
N GLN A 299 -6.43 -5.88 17.20
CA GLN A 299 -7.16 -7.00 16.59
C GLN A 299 -6.88 -7.06 15.10
N HIS A 300 -6.80 -5.91 14.44
CA HIS A 300 -6.41 -5.84 13.03
C HIS A 300 -5.01 -6.41 12.79
N ILE A 301 -4.05 -6.10 13.65
CA ILE A 301 -2.71 -6.67 13.58
C ILE A 301 -2.72 -8.19 13.83
N ASP A 302 -3.55 -8.68 14.77
CA ASP A 302 -3.73 -10.12 15.01
C ASP A 302 -4.33 -10.84 13.79
N VAL A 303 -5.28 -10.21 13.07
CA VAL A 303 -5.84 -10.74 11.81
C VAL A 303 -4.75 -10.82 10.74
N ILE A 304 -3.93 -9.77 10.58
CA ILE A 304 -2.79 -9.81 9.62
C ILE A 304 -1.85 -10.97 9.97
N TYR A 305 -1.49 -11.14 11.23
CA TYR A 305 -0.65 -12.25 11.63
C TYR A 305 -1.31 -13.61 11.36
N GLY A 306 -2.54 -13.81 11.83
CA GLY A 306 -3.25 -15.09 11.75
C GLY A 306 -3.57 -15.52 10.32
N ASP A 307 -4.01 -14.59 9.48
CA ASP A 307 -4.53 -14.90 8.15
C ASP A 307 -3.50 -14.76 7.03
N LYS A 308 -2.46 -13.96 7.24
CA LYS A 308 -1.47 -13.65 6.19
C LYS A 308 -0.07 -14.14 6.53
N LEU A 309 0.44 -13.84 7.72
CA LEU A 309 1.83 -14.13 8.05
C LEU A 309 2.03 -15.59 8.52
N ASN A 310 1.24 -16.05 9.47
CA ASN A 310 1.38 -17.40 10.01
C ASN A 310 1.20 -18.52 8.96
N PRO A 311 0.20 -18.47 8.05
CA PRO A 311 0.09 -19.43 6.95
C PRO A 311 1.27 -19.37 5.95
N PHE A 312 2.02 -18.27 5.94
CA PHE A 312 3.13 -18.00 5.02
C PHE A 312 4.50 -18.19 5.67
N THR A 313 4.65 -19.06 6.66
CA THR A 313 5.93 -19.40 7.30
C THR A 313 6.37 -18.55 8.49
N TYR A 314 5.62 -17.57 8.93
CA TYR A 314 5.95 -16.84 10.17
C TYR A 314 5.53 -17.67 11.39
N GLU A 315 6.52 -18.27 12.07
CA GLU A 315 6.29 -19.18 13.20
C GLU A 315 6.12 -18.47 14.53
N SER A 316 6.64 -17.24 14.64
CA SER A 316 6.63 -16.45 15.88
C SER A 316 6.14 -15.02 15.66
N HIS A 317 5.44 -14.49 16.66
CA HIS A 317 4.90 -13.14 16.66
C HIS A 317 5.16 -12.44 18.00
N ASN A 318 5.78 -11.26 17.95
CA ASN A 318 5.88 -10.37 19.09
C ASN A 318 4.69 -9.40 19.09
N ALA A 319 3.75 -9.62 19.99
CA ALA A 319 2.61 -8.71 20.19
C ALA A 319 2.97 -7.62 21.20
N ILE A 320 3.09 -6.37 20.74
CA ILE A 320 3.42 -5.18 21.56
C ILE A 320 2.24 -4.21 21.50
N TYR A 321 1.22 -4.48 22.28
CA TYR A 321 -0.05 -3.80 22.20
C TYR A 321 -0.33 -2.93 23.45
N ALA A 322 -1.02 -1.81 23.25
CA ALA A 322 -1.57 -1.03 24.37
C ALA A 322 -2.73 -1.79 25.04
N PRO A 323 -3.01 -1.56 26.35
CA PRO A 323 -2.16 -0.79 27.26
C PRO A 323 -0.93 -1.60 27.69
N GLY A 324 0.19 -0.93 27.90
CA GLY A 324 1.43 -1.55 28.39
C GLY A 324 2.52 -1.71 27.33
N ALA A 325 2.24 -1.35 26.08
CA ALA A 325 3.25 -1.23 25.03
C ALA A 325 4.34 -0.21 25.41
N SER A 326 5.59 -0.52 25.11
CA SER A 326 6.72 0.33 25.50
C SER A 326 7.86 0.31 24.48
N SER A 327 8.64 1.37 24.46
CA SER A 327 9.85 1.51 23.63
C SER A 327 10.87 0.41 23.92
N SER A 328 10.97 -0.07 25.15
CA SER A 328 11.91 -1.13 25.52
C SER A 328 11.54 -2.49 24.92
N GLN A 329 10.24 -2.80 24.79
CA GLN A 329 9.78 -4.03 24.12
C GLN A 329 10.13 -3.99 22.64
N VAL A 330 9.91 -2.84 21.97
CA VAL A 330 10.31 -2.66 20.57
C VAL A 330 11.82 -2.83 20.40
N THR A 331 12.62 -2.18 21.25
CA THR A 331 14.08 -2.32 21.24
C THR A 331 14.50 -3.79 21.38
N THR A 332 13.88 -4.54 22.29
CA THR A 332 14.18 -5.95 22.51
C THR A 332 13.82 -6.79 21.30
N ALA A 333 12.61 -6.63 20.73
CA ALA A 333 12.15 -7.38 19.57
C ALA A 333 13.07 -7.14 18.36
N VAL A 334 13.40 -5.89 18.07
CA VAL A 334 14.27 -5.53 16.95
C VAL A 334 15.70 -6.04 17.15
N ASN A 335 16.30 -5.84 18.32
CA ASN A 335 17.69 -6.28 18.58
C ASN A 335 17.82 -7.82 18.63
N THR A 336 16.76 -8.54 19.03
CA THR A 336 16.73 -10.01 18.96
C THR A 336 16.64 -10.48 17.51
N GLY A 337 15.90 -9.74 16.68
CA GLY A 337 15.66 -9.99 15.27
C GLY A 337 14.18 -10.22 14.98
N THR A 338 13.69 -9.54 13.96
CA THR A 338 12.37 -9.68 13.38
C THR A 338 12.44 -9.26 11.92
N SER A 339 11.77 -9.96 11.01
CA SER A 339 11.88 -9.69 9.58
C SER A 339 10.82 -8.71 9.09
N ILE A 340 9.69 -8.63 9.77
CA ILE A 340 8.59 -7.72 9.45
C ILE A 340 8.06 -7.06 10.71
N ILE A 341 7.78 -5.77 10.61
CA ILE A 341 7.09 -5.00 11.65
C ILE A 341 5.84 -4.39 11.04
N ASN A 342 4.68 -4.66 11.64
CA ASN A 342 3.42 -3.99 11.34
C ASN A 342 3.07 -3.08 12.52
N TYR A 343 2.93 -1.79 12.26
CA TYR A 343 2.48 -0.79 13.22
C TYR A 343 1.12 -0.23 12.83
N CYS A 344 0.18 -0.20 13.77
CA CYS A 344 -1.10 0.48 13.63
C CYS A 344 -1.36 1.36 14.85
N GLY A 345 -1.48 2.68 14.65
CA GLY A 345 -1.71 3.64 15.73
C GLY A 345 -1.25 5.05 15.42
N HIS A 346 -1.21 5.90 16.43
CA HIS A 346 -0.75 7.28 16.26
C HIS A 346 0.75 7.38 15.99
N GLY A 347 1.10 8.33 15.14
CA GLY A 347 2.49 8.68 14.83
C GLY A 347 2.75 10.18 14.88
N SER A 348 4.02 10.49 14.79
CA SER A 348 4.54 11.84 14.59
C SER A 348 5.69 11.76 13.60
N ALA A 349 6.20 12.91 13.17
CA ALA A 349 7.36 12.95 12.29
C ALA A 349 8.61 12.23 12.85
N THR A 350 8.66 11.88 14.14
CA THR A 350 9.86 11.31 14.78
C THR A 350 9.58 10.12 15.70
N SER A 351 8.34 9.59 15.77
CA SER A 351 8.02 8.52 16.71
C SER A 351 6.73 7.78 16.40
N TRP A 352 6.61 6.58 16.95
CA TRP A 352 5.35 5.87 17.18
C TRP A 352 4.72 6.30 18.50
N GLY A 353 3.47 6.73 18.47
CA GLY A 353 2.76 7.22 19.67
C GLY A 353 2.49 6.15 20.70
N THR A 354 2.06 4.95 20.27
CA THR A 354 1.67 3.83 21.14
C THR A 354 2.77 3.41 22.11
N THR A 355 4.01 3.37 21.65
CA THR A 355 5.16 2.88 22.42
C THR A 355 6.11 3.98 22.90
N GLY A 356 6.00 5.19 22.34
CA GLY A 356 6.97 6.26 22.51
C GLY A 356 8.34 5.96 21.88
N PHE A 357 8.41 4.94 21.01
CA PHE A 357 9.65 4.61 20.27
C PHE A 357 9.93 5.70 19.25
N ASN A 358 11.12 6.28 19.25
CA ASN A 358 11.46 7.49 18.52
C ASN A 358 12.85 7.44 17.88
N ASN A 359 13.25 8.49 17.15
CA ASN A 359 14.56 8.57 16.50
C ASN A 359 15.74 8.27 17.44
N SER A 360 15.69 8.71 18.69
CA SER A 360 16.74 8.38 19.67
C SER A 360 16.77 6.88 20.00
N SER A 361 15.58 6.25 20.07
CA SER A 361 15.47 4.81 20.26
C SER A 361 16.05 4.04 19.07
N VAL A 362 15.74 4.48 17.84
CA VAL A 362 16.30 3.92 16.60
C VAL A 362 17.82 4.02 16.59
N ASN A 363 18.36 5.19 16.95
CA ASN A 363 19.82 5.42 16.98
C ASN A 363 20.56 4.51 17.97
N ASN A 364 19.87 3.98 18.97
CA ASN A 364 20.41 3.06 19.97
C ASN A 364 20.23 1.57 19.62
N LEU A 365 19.61 1.25 18.47
CA LEU A 365 19.46 -0.14 18.02
C LEU A 365 20.81 -0.78 17.69
N THR A 366 20.90 -2.09 17.96
CA THR A 366 22.09 -2.92 17.74
C THR A 366 21.78 -4.21 16.98
N ASN A 367 20.73 -4.18 16.16
CA ASN A 367 20.24 -5.33 15.42
C ASN A 367 21.14 -5.76 14.24
N ALA A 368 22.17 -4.99 13.92
CA ALA A 368 23.13 -5.29 12.84
C ALA A 368 22.41 -5.65 11.52
N ASP A 369 22.69 -6.81 10.93
CA ASP A 369 22.12 -7.24 9.66
C ASP A 369 20.69 -7.84 9.80
N ARG A 370 20.13 -7.93 11.01
CA ARG A 370 18.73 -8.38 11.23
C ARG A 370 17.76 -7.21 11.05
N MET A 371 17.64 -6.77 9.82
CA MET A 371 16.92 -5.55 9.46
C MET A 371 15.51 -5.86 9.00
N PRO A 372 14.47 -5.40 9.72
CA PRO A 372 13.08 -5.62 9.32
C PRO A 372 12.69 -4.81 8.10
N SER A 373 11.66 -5.29 7.39
CA SER A 373 10.76 -4.50 6.57
C SER A 373 9.66 -3.95 7.46
N ILE A 374 9.43 -2.64 7.41
CA ILE A 374 8.47 -1.96 8.30
C ILE A 374 7.28 -1.44 7.49
N PHE A 375 6.08 -1.77 7.95
CA PHE A 375 4.81 -1.20 7.51
C PHE A 375 4.22 -0.38 8.66
N SER A 376 4.17 0.94 8.50
CA SER A 376 3.74 1.86 9.54
C SER A 376 2.49 2.60 9.14
N VAL A 377 1.34 2.15 9.64
CA VAL A 377 0.07 2.87 9.51
C VAL A 377 -0.01 3.89 10.64
N ALA A 378 0.63 5.04 10.38
CA ALA A 378 0.77 6.13 11.34
C ALA A 378 0.97 7.47 10.63
N CYS A 379 0.46 8.56 11.22
CA CYS A 379 0.63 9.90 10.65
C CYS A 379 2.09 10.34 10.66
N ASN A 380 2.54 11.01 9.59
CA ASN A 380 3.79 11.76 9.49
C ASN A 380 5.10 10.99 9.69
N ASN A 381 5.08 9.67 9.78
CA ASN A 381 6.32 8.91 9.95
C ASN A 381 7.26 9.01 8.74
N GLY A 382 6.68 9.25 7.54
CA GLY A 382 7.40 9.46 6.28
C GLY A 382 7.55 10.92 5.87
N GLU A 383 7.43 11.91 6.76
CA GLU A 383 7.54 13.34 6.46
C GLU A 383 8.99 13.76 6.14
N PHE A 384 9.56 13.18 5.07
CA PHE A 384 10.98 13.35 4.70
C PHE A 384 11.33 14.73 4.11
N ASN A 385 10.35 15.61 3.84
CA ASN A 385 10.58 17.02 3.51
C ASN A 385 10.63 17.92 4.74
N LYS A 386 10.58 17.33 5.94
CA LYS A 386 10.62 18.06 7.20
C LYS A 386 11.92 18.82 7.38
N SER A 387 11.81 20.07 7.83
CA SER A 387 12.98 20.86 8.24
C SER A 387 13.46 20.48 9.65
N GLY A 388 14.77 20.42 9.85
CA GLY A 388 15.37 20.27 11.18
C GLY A 388 15.67 18.85 11.63
N GLY A 389 15.99 17.97 10.71
CA GLY A 389 16.50 16.62 10.98
C GLY A 389 15.62 15.51 10.38
N ASP A 390 16.07 14.28 10.51
CA ASP A 390 15.43 13.13 9.90
C ASP A 390 14.01 12.89 10.42
N CYS A 391 13.10 12.52 9.53
CA CYS A 391 11.84 11.93 9.94
C CYS A 391 12.06 10.51 10.49
N PHE A 392 10.98 9.90 10.98
CA PHE A 392 11.10 8.59 11.63
C PHE A 392 11.55 7.49 10.65
N ALA A 393 11.00 7.47 9.43
CA ALA A 393 11.41 6.54 8.39
C ALA A 393 12.89 6.70 8.03
N GLU A 394 13.34 7.95 7.86
CA GLU A 394 14.75 8.23 7.55
C GLU A 394 15.70 7.77 8.66
N ALA A 395 15.34 7.97 9.93
CA ALA A 395 16.14 7.49 11.04
C ALA A 395 16.37 5.96 10.97
N TRP A 396 15.32 5.18 10.65
CA TRP A 396 15.43 3.74 10.47
C TRP A 396 16.33 3.36 9.29
N LEU A 397 16.17 4.02 8.15
CA LEU A 397 16.93 3.71 6.93
C LEU A 397 18.38 4.18 7.02
N LYS A 398 18.66 5.34 7.63
CA LYS A 398 20.00 5.93 7.77
C LYS A 398 20.79 5.37 8.96
N LYS A 399 20.17 4.57 9.87
CA LYS A 399 20.86 3.99 11.02
C LYS A 399 21.97 3.05 10.56
N GLU A 400 23.22 3.41 10.84
CA GLU A 400 24.40 2.58 10.58
C GLU A 400 24.43 1.35 11.51
N ASN A 401 24.80 0.17 10.99
CA ASN A 401 24.88 -1.09 11.72
C ASN A 401 23.56 -1.48 12.42
N GLY A 402 22.44 -1.33 11.74
CA GLY A 402 21.11 -1.69 12.25
C GLY A 402 20.00 -0.88 11.60
N GLY A 403 18.87 -0.76 12.31
CA GLY A 403 17.67 -0.13 11.80
C GLY A 403 16.86 -1.05 10.89
N ALA A 404 16.37 -0.56 9.77
CA ALA A 404 15.53 -1.29 8.83
C ALA A 404 16.11 -1.27 7.41
N VAL A 405 15.73 -2.27 6.59
CA VAL A 405 16.07 -2.31 5.16
C VAL A 405 14.99 -1.61 4.32
N MET A 406 13.76 -1.61 4.78
CA MET A 406 12.62 -0.96 4.11
C MET A 406 11.70 -0.30 5.14
N PHE A 407 11.12 0.82 4.79
CA PHE A 407 10.08 1.49 5.58
C PHE A 407 8.98 2.00 4.63
N LEU A 408 7.76 1.52 4.83
CA LEU A 408 6.54 2.02 4.19
C LEU A 408 5.71 2.74 5.27
N GLY A 409 5.43 4.02 5.06
CA GLY A 409 4.66 4.82 6.00
C GLY A 409 4.39 6.22 5.49
N GLY A 410 3.32 6.84 5.99
CA GLY A 410 2.85 8.18 5.61
C GLY A 410 3.39 9.31 6.47
#